data_c363ecd1fd4ab0362ac37f999b73296f
#
_entry.id   c363ecd1fd4ab0362ac37f999b73296f
#
_cell.length_a   1.000
_cell.length_b   1.000
_cell.length_c   1.000
_cell.angle_alpha   90.00
_cell.angle_beta   90.00
_cell.angle_gamma   90.00
#
_symmetry.space_group_name_H-M   'P 1'
#
loop_
_entity.id
_entity.type
_entity.pdbx_description
1 polymer ?
#
loop_
_entity_poly.entity_id
_entity_poly.type
_entity_poly.pdbx_seq_one_letter_code
_entity_poly.pdbx_strand_id
1 'polypeptide(L)'
;MATEKMEFQTEVRDMLNLMIHSLYSNKEIFLRELVSNAADALDKRRFLSLSNSSLLPVGTQLRIDISVNKEGKRLVVEDNGIGMNKEDLINCLGTIARSGTKNFIKNLKDADKSSVDLIGQFGVGFYSVFMVAKKVEVLTLKAGETQGYLWSSEGTGDFEISEAPLDKVGTKITLYLKDDEDAEDFASEWKIKDIVQKYSGFVSYGIYFHPEATKNDKGELEEKPEERLNDKTALWRQSEKEVTEEQYKDFYNVISHEADEPAAWSHSHAEGSQEFWSLVYIPSKAPFNIWHNDALHGLKLYVKKVFIMDDCKDLLPPWLRFVRGVVDSEDLPLNVSREILQNNKIITNIRKHVIKKVLDALQNMADKDVAKYNAWWRELGMVLKEGFYMNWEHLDELKKLLRFESTKTEGDALVSLDEYVKRMPEGQKEIYYLVGDKNAIKSNPMLEAFKAKGYEVLLMSDGIDEFMMSSLTEFGDKKFHDISRGDVDFEKTEEEKKAEEENKGIFKGLCENLQKVLDENIKEVRVSSRLKDSPCCLVTSEDAMSAQMERMMKAMGQKNLPKSKRILEINPTHPICEMLKKKAEANEDLGDWPKALYGQALLAEGSPLPNPAEYVAAITKLLTASVK
;
A
#
# COMPACT_ATOMS: atom_id res chain seq x y z
N MET A 1 -4.61 52.61 -28.14
CA MET A 1 -5.83 52.05 -27.54
C MET A 1 -5.59 52.12 -26.03
N ALA A 2 -6.46 52.79 -25.31
CA ALA A 2 -6.38 52.84 -23.84
C ALA A 2 -6.87 51.50 -23.30
N THR A 3 -6.04 50.81 -22.52
CA THR A 3 -6.40 49.54 -21.84
C THR A 3 -7.08 49.97 -20.55
N GLU A 4 -8.35 49.67 -20.40
CA GLU A 4 -9.14 49.87 -19.21
C GLU A 4 -8.97 48.65 -18.30
N LYS A 5 -8.50 48.83 -17.08
CA LYS A 5 -8.32 47.75 -16.10
C LYS A 5 -9.61 47.67 -15.28
N MET A 6 -10.34 46.57 -15.43
CA MET A 6 -11.56 46.28 -14.68
C MET A 6 -11.29 45.24 -13.59
N GLU A 7 -11.99 45.37 -12.46
CA GLU A 7 -11.95 44.36 -11.39
C GLU A 7 -13.12 43.37 -11.55
N PHE A 8 -12.86 42.08 -11.20
CA PHE A 8 -13.91 41.07 -11.17
C PHE A 8 -14.92 41.39 -10.07
N GLN A 9 -16.21 41.26 -10.36
CA GLN A 9 -17.30 41.38 -9.40
C GLN A 9 -17.69 39.97 -8.93
N THR A 10 -18.10 39.83 -7.66
CA THR A 10 -18.43 38.54 -7.04
C THR A 10 -19.85 38.58 -6.49
N GLU A 11 -20.67 37.59 -6.85
CA GLU A 11 -21.95 37.32 -6.17
C GLU A 11 -21.67 36.46 -4.93
N VAL A 12 -21.77 37.07 -3.74
CA VAL A 12 -21.42 36.45 -2.45
C VAL A 12 -22.25 35.20 -2.19
N ARG A 13 -23.51 35.20 -2.56
CA ARG A 13 -24.46 34.09 -2.36
C ARG A 13 -24.06 32.86 -3.16
N ASP A 14 -23.71 33.02 -4.42
CA ASP A 14 -23.28 31.92 -5.30
C ASP A 14 -21.93 31.38 -4.88
N MET A 15 -21.03 32.24 -4.42
CA MET A 15 -19.74 31.82 -3.90
C MET A 15 -19.88 31.01 -2.60
N LEU A 16 -20.78 31.41 -1.69
CA LEU A 16 -21.10 30.61 -0.50
C LEU A 16 -21.72 29.26 -0.86
N ASN A 17 -22.65 29.22 -1.81
CA ASN A 17 -23.25 27.98 -2.29
C ASN A 17 -22.18 27.02 -2.88
N LEU A 18 -21.24 27.52 -3.69
CA LEU A 18 -20.13 26.73 -4.21
C LEU A 18 -19.24 26.18 -3.08
N MET A 19 -18.95 27.00 -2.06
CA MET A 19 -18.15 26.56 -0.91
C MET A 19 -18.88 25.52 -0.07
N ILE A 20 -20.17 25.66 0.15
CA ILE A 20 -20.97 24.75 0.97
C ILE A 20 -21.18 23.40 0.26
N HIS A 21 -21.42 23.40 -1.05
CA HIS A 21 -21.88 22.22 -1.78
C HIS A 21 -20.84 21.57 -2.71
N SER A 22 -19.76 22.26 -3.05
CA SER A 22 -18.79 21.77 -4.05
C SER A 22 -17.36 21.58 -3.53
N LEU A 23 -16.98 22.22 -2.42
CA LEU A 23 -15.62 22.13 -1.88
C LEU A 23 -15.39 20.89 -1.03
N TYR A 24 -16.41 20.34 -0.41
CA TYR A 24 -16.29 19.22 0.52
C TYR A 24 -17.22 18.09 0.11
N SER A 25 -16.64 16.91 -0.13
CA SER A 25 -17.37 15.69 -0.46
C SER A 25 -18.00 15.01 0.77
N ASN A 26 -17.44 15.25 1.96
CA ASN A 26 -17.89 14.65 3.22
C ASN A 26 -18.35 15.72 4.21
N LYS A 27 -19.62 15.62 4.67
CA LYS A 27 -20.20 16.56 5.63
C LYS A 27 -19.50 16.54 7.00
N GLU A 28 -18.93 15.43 7.45
CA GLU A 28 -18.24 15.31 8.75
C GLU A 28 -17.11 16.34 8.94
N ILE A 29 -16.57 16.86 7.85
CA ILE A 29 -15.47 17.83 7.84
C ILE A 29 -15.81 19.11 8.60
N PHE A 30 -17.10 19.49 8.71
CA PHE A 30 -17.49 20.70 9.44
C PHE A 30 -16.96 20.70 10.88
N LEU A 31 -17.03 19.56 11.57
CA LEU A 31 -16.58 19.46 12.96
C LEU A 31 -15.06 19.51 13.06
N ARG A 32 -14.34 18.87 12.13
CA ARG A 32 -12.89 19.00 12.02
C ARG A 32 -12.45 20.46 11.88
N GLU A 33 -13.12 21.23 11.02
CA GLU A 33 -12.82 22.64 10.81
C GLU A 33 -13.12 23.48 12.05
N LEU A 34 -14.23 23.23 12.77
CA LEU A 34 -14.54 23.92 14.01
C LEU A 34 -13.50 23.65 15.10
N VAL A 35 -13.14 22.36 15.30
CA VAL A 35 -12.12 21.97 16.28
C VAL A 35 -10.75 22.57 15.92
N SER A 36 -10.38 22.57 14.62
CA SER A 36 -9.12 23.19 14.17
C SER A 36 -9.10 24.70 14.43
N ASN A 37 -10.21 25.41 14.18
CA ASN A 37 -10.32 26.84 14.46
C ASN A 37 -10.27 27.13 15.96
N ALA A 38 -10.89 26.29 16.79
CA ALA A 38 -10.81 26.38 18.24
C ALA A 38 -9.38 26.17 18.73
N ALA A 39 -8.66 25.13 18.22
CA ALA A 39 -7.25 24.90 18.55
C ALA A 39 -6.37 26.11 18.17
N ASP A 40 -6.58 26.70 17.00
CA ASP A 40 -5.89 27.93 16.59
C ASP A 40 -6.15 29.11 17.53
N ALA A 41 -7.39 29.24 18.02
CA ALA A 41 -7.76 30.29 18.98
C ALA A 41 -7.08 30.09 20.34
N LEU A 42 -6.95 28.83 20.78
CA LEU A 42 -6.23 28.46 22.01
C LEU A 42 -4.73 28.74 21.87
N ASP A 43 -4.10 28.36 20.75
CA ASP A 43 -2.68 28.64 20.47
C ASP A 43 -2.39 30.14 20.43
N LYS A 44 -3.25 30.93 19.79
CA LYS A 44 -3.12 32.39 19.77
C LYS A 44 -3.15 32.98 21.18
N ARG A 45 -4.09 32.54 22.02
CA ARG A 45 -4.20 32.98 23.42
C ARG A 45 -2.96 32.60 24.22
N ARG A 46 -2.52 31.35 24.10
CA ARG A 46 -1.29 30.85 24.74
C ARG A 46 -0.06 31.68 24.31
N PHE A 47 0.12 31.88 23.01
CA PHE A 47 1.25 32.63 22.49
C PHE A 47 1.26 34.10 22.98
N LEU A 48 0.11 34.78 22.85
CA LEU A 48 -0.01 36.17 23.30
C LEU A 48 0.17 36.34 24.82
N SER A 49 -0.18 35.32 25.59
CA SER A 49 0.00 35.32 27.05
C SER A 49 1.48 35.30 27.46
N LEU A 50 2.41 34.85 26.60
CA LEU A 50 3.85 34.89 26.85
C LEU A 50 4.36 36.36 26.98
N SER A 51 3.74 37.28 26.25
CA SER A 51 4.06 38.72 26.33
C SER A 51 3.12 39.50 27.26
N ASN A 52 1.90 38.98 27.50
CA ASN A 52 0.90 39.59 28.39
C ASN A 52 0.17 38.52 29.21
N SER A 53 0.68 38.27 30.41
CA SER A 53 0.15 37.23 31.29
C SER A 53 -1.31 37.44 31.75
N SER A 54 -1.85 38.68 31.64
CA SER A 54 -3.25 38.96 31.97
C SER A 54 -4.26 38.31 31.01
N LEU A 55 -3.83 37.93 29.81
CA LEU A 55 -4.66 37.27 28.81
C LEU A 55 -4.99 35.83 29.18
N LEU A 56 -4.14 35.17 30.00
CA LEU A 56 -4.35 33.78 30.44
C LEU A 56 -4.02 33.67 31.94
N PRO A 57 -5.02 33.81 32.83
CA PRO A 57 -4.83 33.67 34.27
C PRO A 57 -4.18 32.34 34.65
N VAL A 58 -3.35 32.37 35.70
CA VAL A 58 -2.67 31.15 36.21
C VAL A 58 -3.69 30.10 36.61
N GLY A 59 -3.49 28.85 36.17
CA GLY A 59 -4.41 27.73 36.45
C GLY A 59 -5.53 27.57 35.43
N THR A 60 -5.65 28.46 34.42
CA THR A 60 -6.63 28.28 33.34
C THR A 60 -6.19 27.16 32.41
N GLN A 61 -6.96 26.08 32.35
CA GLN A 61 -6.76 25.02 31.37
C GLN A 61 -7.39 25.42 30.03
N LEU A 62 -6.57 25.48 28.98
CA LEU A 62 -7.06 25.69 27.61
C LEU A 62 -7.70 24.42 27.10
N ARG A 63 -8.98 24.50 26.64
CA ARG A 63 -9.78 23.33 26.25
C ARG A 63 -10.86 23.68 25.24
N ILE A 64 -11.40 22.62 24.63
CA ILE A 64 -12.54 22.67 23.73
C ILE A 64 -13.66 21.82 24.35
N ASP A 65 -14.84 22.38 24.44
CA ASP A 65 -16.03 21.74 24.99
C ASP A 65 -17.06 21.52 23.91
N ILE A 66 -17.65 20.30 23.83
CA ILE A 66 -18.65 19.94 22.82
C ILE A 66 -19.87 19.38 23.54
N SER A 67 -21.06 19.84 23.16
CA SER A 67 -22.30 19.31 23.67
C SER A 67 -23.35 19.21 22.57
N VAL A 68 -24.28 18.27 22.70
CA VAL A 68 -25.38 18.03 21.78
C VAL A 68 -26.67 18.09 22.55
N ASN A 69 -27.68 18.78 21.99
CA ASN A 69 -29.05 18.69 22.44
C ASN A 69 -29.91 18.05 21.34
N LYS A 70 -30.30 16.80 21.58
CA LYS A 70 -30.98 15.97 20.58
C LYS A 70 -32.41 16.50 20.31
N GLU A 71 -33.16 16.85 21.35
CA GLU A 71 -34.52 17.35 21.20
C GLU A 71 -34.57 18.72 20.48
N GLY A 72 -33.62 19.61 20.80
CA GLY A 72 -33.48 20.91 20.16
C GLY A 72 -32.70 20.88 18.83
N LYS A 73 -32.20 19.72 18.39
CA LYS A 73 -31.33 19.56 17.20
C LYS A 73 -30.20 20.61 17.18
N ARG A 74 -29.47 20.72 18.28
CA ARG A 74 -28.37 21.68 18.44
C ARG A 74 -27.08 20.98 18.75
N LEU A 75 -26.02 21.45 18.09
CA LEU A 75 -24.64 21.10 18.42
C LEU A 75 -23.93 22.38 18.87
N VAL A 76 -23.21 22.30 19.97
CA VAL A 76 -22.43 23.42 20.52
C VAL A 76 -20.96 23.01 20.56
N VAL A 77 -20.10 23.91 20.06
CA VAL A 77 -18.63 23.82 20.20
C VAL A 77 -18.17 25.11 20.88
N GLU A 78 -17.51 24.97 22.01
CA GLU A 78 -17.05 26.10 22.82
C GLU A 78 -15.54 25.96 23.06
N ASP A 79 -14.78 27.06 22.91
CA ASP A 79 -13.37 27.15 23.26
C ASP A 79 -13.14 28.34 24.21
N ASN A 80 -12.13 28.21 25.06
CA ASN A 80 -11.65 29.31 25.88
C ASN A 80 -10.38 29.94 25.29
N GLY A 81 -10.31 30.06 23.96
CA GLY A 81 -9.24 30.69 23.21
C GLY A 81 -9.23 32.21 23.29
N ILE A 82 -8.58 32.86 22.31
CA ILE A 82 -8.41 34.32 22.30
C ILE A 82 -9.72 35.11 22.19
N GLY A 83 -10.80 34.49 21.63
CA GLY A 83 -12.05 35.16 21.33
C GLY A 83 -11.94 36.21 20.21
N MET A 84 -13.07 36.92 19.95
CA MET A 84 -13.18 37.91 18.88
C MET A 84 -13.91 39.15 19.38
N ASN A 85 -13.50 40.33 18.91
CA ASN A 85 -14.26 41.55 19.04
C ASN A 85 -15.11 41.81 17.77
N LYS A 86 -15.82 42.91 17.70
CA LYS A 86 -16.68 43.24 16.57
C LYS A 86 -15.93 43.33 15.24
N GLU A 87 -14.75 43.94 15.27
CA GLU A 87 -13.89 44.06 14.07
C GLU A 87 -13.38 42.70 13.61
N ASP A 88 -12.97 41.82 14.53
CA ASP A 88 -12.57 40.44 14.23
C ASP A 88 -13.71 39.64 13.62
N LEU A 89 -14.95 39.76 14.15
CA LEU A 89 -16.15 39.09 13.59
C LEU A 89 -16.41 39.51 12.14
N ILE A 90 -16.38 40.83 11.85
CA ILE A 90 -16.55 41.33 10.48
C ILE A 90 -15.41 40.84 9.57
N ASN A 91 -14.19 40.84 10.04
CA ASN A 91 -13.01 40.51 9.25
C ASN A 91 -12.83 38.99 9.04
N CYS A 92 -13.18 38.15 10.03
CA CYS A 92 -12.94 36.70 10.01
C CYS A 92 -14.17 35.88 9.61
N LEU A 93 -15.38 36.32 9.96
CA LEU A 93 -16.63 35.63 9.66
C LEU A 93 -17.50 36.36 8.64
N GLY A 94 -17.38 37.69 8.54
CA GLY A 94 -18.08 38.51 7.56
C GLY A 94 -17.38 38.66 6.22
N THR A 95 -16.11 38.19 6.09
CA THR A 95 -15.32 38.30 4.85
C THR A 95 -14.85 36.91 4.42
N ILE A 96 -15.35 36.44 3.29
CA ILE A 96 -15.03 35.11 2.74
C ILE A 96 -13.55 35.07 2.32
N ALA A 97 -12.89 33.91 2.55
CA ALA A 97 -11.48 33.65 2.24
C ALA A 97 -10.48 34.58 2.97
N ARG A 98 -10.88 35.19 4.07
CA ARG A 98 -10.00 35.98 4.94
C ARG A 98 -9.70 35.19 6.22
N SER A 99 -8.45 34.77 6.38
CA SER A 99 -8.01 34.02 7.55
C SER A 99 -7.37 34.92 8.59
N GLY A 100 -7.95 34.96 9.79
CA GLY A 100 -7.34 35.61 10.97
C GLY A 100 -6.03 34.94 11.38
N THR A 101 -5.91 33.64 11.18
CA THR A 101 -4.70 32.85 11.42
C THR A 101 -3.57 33.24 10.46
N LYS A 102 -3.85 33.37 9.15
CA LYS A 102 -2.88 33.82 8.16
C LYS A 102 -2.38 35.23 8.44
N ASN A 103 -3.24 36.13 8.88
CA ASN A 103 -2.87 37.51 9.27
C ASN A 103 -2.02 37.50 10.54
N PHE A 104 -2.32 36.66 11.51
CA PHE A 104 -1.53 36.48 12.72
C PHE A 104 -0.12 36.01 12.41
N ILE A 105 0.02 34.93 11.58
CA ILE A 105 1.33 34.40 11.16
C ILE A 105 2.18 35.45 10.44
N LYS A 106 1.56 36.27 9.56
CA LYS A 106 2.28 37.35 8.86
C LYS A 106 2.87 38.41 9.79
N ASN A 107 2.24 38.63 10.93
CA ASN A 107 2.68 39.65 11.92
C ASN A 107 3.70 39.09 12.93
N LEU A 108 3.95 37.76 12.93
CA LEU A 108 4.96 37.12 13.76
C LEU A 108 6.37 37.34 13.18
N LYS A 109 7.36 37.52 14.04
CA LYS A 109 8.77 37.44 13.65
C LYS A 109 9.11 36.00 13.23
N ASP A 110 10.09 35.86 12.35
CA ASP A 110 10.44 34.52 11.82
C ASP A 110 10.87 33.54 12.94
N ALA A 111 11.51 34.02 13.99
CA ALA A 111 11.88 33.23 15.16
C ALA A 111 10.67 32.67 15.96
N ASP A 112 9.54 33.38 15.89
CA ASP A 112 8.35 33.04 16.67
C ASP A 112 7.37 32.11 15.91
N LYS A 113 7.55 31.97 14.59
CA LYS A 113 6.66 31.17 13.72
C LYS A 113 6.67 29.68 14.06
N SER A 114 7.82 29.16 14.49
CA SER A 114 7.96 27.76 14.92
C SER A 114 7.33 27.43 16.28
N SER A 115 6.96 28.45 17.06
CA SER A 115 6.36 28.28 18.39
C SER A 115 4.85 28.18 18.40
N VAL A 116 4.19 28.29 17.24
CA VAL A 116 2.72 28.25 17.06
C VAL A 116 2.33 27.22 16.02
N ASP A 117 1.44 26.31 16.40
CA ASP A 117 1.00 25.16 15.60
C ASP A 117 -0.34 25.46 14.88
N LEU A 118 -0.38 26.55 14.10
CA LEU A 118 -1.60 27.08 13.50
C LEU A 118 -1.96 26.36 12.20
N ILE A 119 -3.24 25.98 12.06
CA ILE A 119 -3.78 25.08 11.04
C ILE A 119 -4.66 25.81 10.02
N GLY A 120 -5.53 26.72 10.49
CA GLY A 120 -6.60 27.37 9.70
C GLY A 120 -6.12 28.54 8.84
N GLN A 121 -5.51 28.28 7.68
CA GLN A 121 -4.89 29.33 6.85
C GLN A 121 -5.81 29.89 5.74
N PHE A 122 -6.90 29.21 5.38
CA PHE A 122 -7.70 29.55 4.18
C PHE A 122 -8.86 30.49 4.42
N GLY A 123 -9.40 30.54 5.64
CA GLY A 123 -10.55 31.42 5.99
C GLY A 123 -11.88 31.00 5.36
N VAL A 124 -12.01 29.73 5.00
CA VAL A 124 -13.24 29.15 4.41
C VAL A 124 -13.81 27.98 5.21
N GLY A 125 -13.01 27.34 6.04
CA GLY A 125 -13.40 26.14 6.81
C GLY A 125 -14.61 26.37 7.70
N PHE A 126 -14.76 27.57 8.26
CA PHE A 126 -15.92 27.92 9.07
C PHE A 126 -17.26 27.75 8.32
N TYR A 127 -17.34 28.11 7.05
CA TYR A 127 -18.59 28.04 6.28
C TYR A 127 -19.07 26.61 6.01
N SER A 128 -18.23 25.59 6.22
CA SER A 128 -18.64 24.19 6.14
C SER A 128 -19.76 23.83 7.13
N VAL A 129 -19.94 24.61 8.20
CA VAL A 129 -21.05 24.43 9.15
C VAL A 129 -22.44 24.51 8.48
N PHE A 130 -22.56 25.28 7.40
CA PHE A 130 -23.83 25.42 6.68
C PHE A 130 -24.18 24.20 5.81
N MET A 131 -23.28 23.20 5.69
CA MET A 131 -23.63 21.89 5.14
C MET A 131 -24.64 21.17 6.03
N VAL A 132 -24.56 21.36 7.37
CA VAL A 132 -25.32 20.63 8.37
C VAL A 132 -26.26 21.50 9.18
N ALA A 133 -26.03 22.82 9.23
CA ALA A 133 -26.81 23.76 10.00
C ALA A 133 -27.67 24.67 9.11
N LYS A 134 -28.92 24.95 9.55
CA LYS A 134 -29.83 25.96 8.96
C LYS A 134 -29.55 27.35 9.51
N LYS A 135 -29.00 27.46 10.73
CA LYS A 135 -28.61 28.70 11.39
C LYS A 135 -27.41 28.46 12.27
N VAL A 136 -26.52 29.45 12.35
CA VAL A 136 -25.33 29.42 13.19
C VAL A 136 -25.29 30.68 14.05
N GLU A 137 -25.01 30.53 15.33
CA GLU A 137 -24.78 31.61 16.27
C GLU A 137 -23.35 31.50 16.84
N VAL A 138 -22.64 32.61 16.88
CA VAL A 138 -21.27 32.70 17.44
C VAL A 138 -21.26 33.76 18.53
N LEU A 139 -21.19 33.31 19.77
CA LEU A 139 -21.13 34.14 20.97
C LEU A 139 -19.65 34.20 21.43
N THR A 140 -19.06 35.40 21.52
CA THR A 140 -17.63 35.53 21.76
C THR A 140 -17.25 36.76 22.57
N LEU A 141 -16.19 36.59 23.40
CA LEU A 141 -15.54 37.68 24.15
C LEU A 141 -14.02 37.59 23.96
N LYS A 142 -13.41 38.66 23.45
CA LYS A 142 -11.96 38.72 23.23
C LYS A 142 -11.21 38.89 24.52
N ALA A 143 -10.11 38.18 24.69
CA ALA A 143 -9.25 38.27 25.86
C ALA A 143 -8.68 39.70 26.02
N GLY A 144 -8.82 40.28 27.23
CA GLY A 144 -8.45 41.66 27.55
C GLY A 144 -9.54 42.68 27.24
N GLU A 145 -10.69 42.31 26.71
CA GLU A 145 -11.84 43.15 26.49
C GLU A 145 -13.00 42.79 27.45
N THR A 146 -13.97 43.70 27.62
CA THR A 146 -15.10 43.51 28.53
C THR A 146 -16.44 43.39 27.78
N GLN A 147 -16.49 43.75 26.49
CA GLN A 147 -17.67 43.71 25.67
C GLN A 147 -17.69 42.47 24.81
N GLY A 148 -18.68 41.59 25.02
CA GLY A 148 -18.93 40.41 24.18
C GLY A 148 -19.91 40.73 23.04
N TYR A 149 -19.89 39.86 22.03
CA TYR A 149 -20.72 39.98 20.83
C TYR A 149 -21.37 38.67 20.46
N LEU A 150 -22.57 38.75 19.89
CA LEU A 150 -23.29 37.67 19.24
C LEU A 150 -23.34 37.96 17.74
N TRP A 151 -22.76 37.05 16.95
CA TRP A 151 -22.91 37.01 15.49
C TRP A 151 -23.88 35.89 15.13
N SER A 152 -24.76 36.13 14.16
CA SER A 152 -25.67 35.09 13.65
C SER A 152 -25.87 35.18 12.15
N SER A 153 -26.03 34.00 11.48
CA SER A 153 -26.33 33.91 10.05
C SER A 153 -27.06 32.59 9.73
N GLU A 154 -27.83 32.62 8.63
CA GLU A 154 -28.49 31.47 8.02
C GLU A 154 -27.70 30.97 6.77
N GLY A 155 -26.52 31.52 6.48
CA GLY A 155 -25.69 31.16 5.32
C GLY A 155 -26.24 31.65 3.98
N THR A 156 -27.18 32.60 3.98
CA THR A 156 -27.82 33.14 2.78
C THR A 156 -27.14 34.39 2.20
N GLY A 157 -25.99 34.77 2.79
CA GLY A 157 -25.22 35.95 2.38
C GLY A 157 -25.23 37.08 3.37
N ASP A 158 -26.14 37.06 4.34
CA ASP A 158 -26.31 38.08 5.36
C ASP A 158 -25.93 37.55 6.75
N PHE A 159 -25.51 38.45 7.64
CA PHE A 159 -25.23 38.17 9.04
C PHE A 159 -25.61 39.37 9.93
N GLU A 160 -25.87 39.08 11.18
CA GLU A 160 -26.21 40.10 12.19
C GLU A 160 -25.14 40.07 13.31
N ILE A 161 -24.80 41.24 13.87
CA ILE A 161 -23.94 41.36 15.05
C ILE A 161 -24.68 42.24 16.08
N SER A 162 -24.81 41.71 17.29
CA SER A 162 -25.32 42.43 18.45
C SER A 162 -24.37 42.36 19.64
N GLU A 163 -24.43 43.31 20.53
CA GLU A 163 -23.70 43.26 21.79
C GLU A 163 -24.34 42.23 22.72
N ALA A 164 -23.52 41.46 23.41
CA ALA A 164 -23.96 40.42 24.35
C ALA A 164 -23.10 40.51 25.62
N PRO A 165 -23.71 40.49 26.83
CA PRO A 165 -22.98 40.43 28.08
C PRO A 165 -22.35 39.03 28.21
N LEU A 166 -21.04 38.96 28.41
CA LEU A 166 -20.27 37.73 28.61
C LEU A 166 -19.22 37.92 29.70
N ASP A 167 -19.09 36.91 30.57
CA ASP A 167 -18.10 36.91 31.66
C ASP A 167 -16.88 36.01 31.34
N LYS A 168 -17.05 35.12 30.34
CA LYS A 168 -16.02 34.15 29.96
C LYS A 168 -15.39 34.50 28.62
N VAL A 169 -14.07 34.60 28.60
CA VAL A 169 -13.25 34.77 27.39
C VAL A 169 -13.27 33.47 26.55
N GLY A 170 -13.45 33.63 25.25
CA GLY A 170 -13.45 32.52 24.28
C GLY A 170 -14.55 32.68 23.24
N THR A 171 -14.88 31.58 22.59
CA THR A 171 -15.92 31.54 21.53
C THR A 171 -16.81 30.33 21.71
N LYS A 172 -18.12 30.54 21.66
CA LYS A 172 -19.17 29.52 21.68
C LYS A 172 -19.92 29.54 20.37
N ILE A 173 -19.88 28.46 19.61
CA ILE A 173 -20.57 28.29 18.33
C ILE A 173 -21.73 27.33 18.53
N THR A 174 -22.95 27.81 18.26
CA THR A 174 -24.17 27.01 18.31
C THR A 174 -24.70 26.78 16.90
N LEU A 175 -24.79 25.50 16.52
CA LEU A 175 -25.33 25.06 15.25
C LEU A 175 -26.76 24.58 15.43
N TYR A 176 -27.72 25.18 14.71
CA TYR A 176 -29.11 24.71 14.61
C TYR A 176 -29.16 23.77 13.39
N LEU A 177 -29.18 22.47 13.66
CA LEU A 177 -29.06 21.44 12.61
C LEU A 177 -30.26 21.41 11.68
N LYS A 178 -30.04 21.03 10.43
CA LYS A 178 -31.07 20.85 9.41
C LYS A 178 -31.96 19.66 9.74
N ASP A 179 -33.19 19.68 9.17
CA ASP A 179 -34.21 18.65 9.36
C ASP A 179 -34.30 17.68 8.15
N ASP A 180 -33.32 17.67 7.26
CA ASP A 180 -33.33 16.89 6.02
C ASP A 180 -33.44 15.38 6.31
N GLU A 181 -34.32 14.66 5.58
CA GLU A 181 -34.53 13.21 5.74
C GLU A 181 -33.28 12.40 5.41
N ASP A 182 -32.38 12.90 4.55
CA ASP A 182 -31.09 12.30 4.17
C ASP A 182 -29.91 12.77 5.06
N ALA A 183 -30.20 13.56 6.11
CA ALA A 183 -29.13 14.06 6.98
C ALA A 183 -28.65 12.97 7.92
N GLU A 184 -27.34 12.71 7.90
CA GLU A 184 -26.70 11.98 9.00
C GLU A 184 -27.07 12.63 10.33
N ASP A 185 -27.35 11.82 11.37
CA ASP A 185 -27.78 12.34 12.67
C ASP A 185 -26.61 12.96 13.44
N PHE A 186 -26.27 14.21 13.07
CA PHE A 186 -25.24 14.98 13.79
C PHE A 186 -25.73 15.49 15.17
N ALA A 187 -26.97 15.18 15.57
CA ALA A 187 -27.47 15.35 16.93
C ALA A 187 -27.21 14.10 17.79
N SER A 188 -26.57 13.05 17.26
CA SER A 188 -26.21 11.84 17.98
C SER A 188 -24.86 12.01 18.71
N GLU A 189 -24.85 11.75 20.02
CA GLU A 189 -23.61 11.74 20.82
C GLU A 189 -22.56 10.81 20.22
N TRP A 190 -22.98 9.59 19.85
CA TRP A 190 -22.07 8.60 19.27
C TRP A 190 -21.40 9.11 17.99
N LYS A 191 -22.18 9.70 17.09
CA LYS A 191 -21.66 10.22 15.82
C LYS A 191 -20.66 11.36 16.03
N ILE A 192 -20.93 12.26 16.95
CA ILE A 192 -20.03 13.38 17.27
C ILE A 192 -18.72 12.88 17.89
N LYS A 193 -18.81 11.93 18.82
CA LYS A 193 -17.62 11.29 19.42
C LYS A 193 -16.77 10.59 18.37
N ASP A 194 -17.39 9.82 17.48
CA ASP A 194 -16.71 9.14 16.37
C ASP A 194 -15.97 10.13 15.45
N ILE A 195 -16.64 11.20 15.03
CA ILE A 195 -16.03 12.24 14.19
C ILE A 195 -14.84 12.90 14.89
N VAL A 196 -14.95 13.25 16.18
CA VAL A 196 -13.86 13.87 16.93
C VAL A 196 -12.68 12.90 17.05
N GLN A 197 -12.93 11.65 17.38
CA GLN A 197 -11.88 10.64 17.49
C GLN A 197 -11.17 10.39 16.16
N LYS A 198 -11.92 10.38 15.06
CA LYS A 198 -11.40 10.17 13.71
C LYS A 198 -10.53 11.32 13.24
N TYR A 199 -11.04 12.55 13.30
CA TYR A 199 -10.41 13.71 12.68
C TYR A 199 -9.53 14.54 13.61
N SER A 200 -9.79 14.51 14.91
CA SER A 200 -9.19 15.42 15.89
C SER A 200 -8.60 14.71 17.12
N GLY A 201 -8.51 13.37 17.09
CA GLY A 201 -8.07 12.57 18.22
C GLY A 201 -6.67 12.89 18.74
N PHE A 202 -5.84 13.58 17.92
CA PHE A 202 -4.44 13.95 18.25
C PHE A 202 -4.21 15.45 18.39
N VAL A 203 -5.27 16.25 18.41
CA VAL A 203 -5.16 17.69 18.67
C VAL A 203 -4.55 17.95 20.05
N SER A 204 -3.67 18.95 20.13
CA SER A 204 -2.84 19.20 21.32
C SER A 204 -3.64 19.62 22.58
N TYR A 205 -4.87 20.10 22.41
CA TYR A 205 -5.73 20.56 23.50
C TYR A 205 -6.79 19.52 23.85
N GLY A 206 -7.18 19.41 25.11
CA GLY A 206 -8.24 18.52 25.56
C GLY A 206 -9.58 18.89 24.92
N ILE A 207 -10.25 17.92 24.30
CA ILE A 207 -11.60 18.01 23.76
C ILE A 207 -12.53 17.23 24.68
N TYR A 208 -13.50 17.90 25.28
CA TYR A 208 -14.39 17.32 26.26
C TYR A 208 -15.81 17.31 25.75
N PHE A 209 -16.46 16.17 25.84
CA PHE A 209 -17.86 16.01 25.50
C PHE A 209 -18.71 16.10 26.79
N HIS A 210 -19.76 16.92 26.73
CA HIS A 210 -20.74 17.08 27.81
C HIS A 210 -22.02 16.35 27.41
N PRO A 211 -22.27 15.14 27.97
CA PRO A 211 -23.50 14.42 27.70
C PRO A 211 -24.72 15.16 28.19
N GLU A 212 -25.84 14.97 27.50
CA GLU A 212 -27.14 15.54 27.94
C GLU A 212 -27.57 14.90 29.28
N ALA A 213 -28.07 15.73 30.21
CA ALA A 213 -28.58 15.25 31.48
C ALA A 213 -29.76 14.29 31.23
N THR A 214 -29.76 13.15 31.88
CA THR A 214 -30.81 12.14 31.79
C THR A 214 -31.69 12.19 33.03
N LYS A 215 -33.02 11.90 32.87
CA LYS A 215 -33.89 11.73 34.04
C LYS A 215 -33.62 10.37 34.69
N ASN A 216 -33.34 10.37 35.99
CA ASN A 216 -33.28 9.16 36.79
C ASN A 216 -34.67 8.55 37.00
N ASP A 217 -34.73 7.37 37.64
CA ASP A 217 -35.98 6.65 37.93
C ASP A 217 -36.98 7.47 38.82
N LYS A 218 -36.51 8.54 39.44
CA LYS A 218 -37.31 9.45 40.26
C LYS A 218 -37.79 10.69 39.51
N GLY A 219 -37.40 10.81 38.20
CA GLY A 219 -37.72 11.96 37.36
C GLY A 219 -36.85 13.20 37.58
N GLU A 220 -35.78 13.10 38.36
CA GLU A 220 -34.81 14.16 38.61
C GLU A 220 -33.76 14.15 37.50
N LEU A 221 -33.28 15.33 37.07
CA LEU A 221 -32.21 15.46 36.11
C LEU A 221 -30.88 15.05 36.77
N GLU A 222 -30.23 14.04 36.22
CA GLU A 222 -28.91 13.60 36.60
C GLU A 222 -27.90 14.03 35.56
N GLU A 223 -26.96 14.89 35.96
CA GLU A 223 -25.84 15.31 35.14
C GLU A 223 -24.85 14.17 35.01
N LYS A 224 -24.41 13.86 33.78
CA LYS A 224 -23.34 12.91 33.51
C LYS A 224 -21.99 13.61 33.53
N PRO A 225 -20.91 12.93 33.95
CA PRO A 225 -19.57 13.51 33.91
C PRO A 225 -19.14 13.78 32.49
N GLU A 226 -18.34 14.84 32.32
CA GLU A 226 -17.70 15.13 31.05
C GLU A 226 -16.75 13.99 30.65
N GLU A 227 -16.64 13.74 29.33
CA GLU A 227 -15.79 12.71 28.76
C GLU A 227 -14.73 13.38 27.88
N ARG A 228 -13.45 13.07 28.12
CA ARG A 228 -12.39 13.52 27.24
C ARG A 228 -12.30 12.61 26.02
N LEU A 229 -12.40 13.19 24.81
CA LEU A 229 -12.47 12.45 23.55
C LEU A 229 -11.11 12.20 22.88
N ASN A 230 -10.11 13.01 23.19
CA ASN A 230 -8.79 12.97 22.55
C ASN A 230 -7.67 12.66 23.55
N ASP A 231 -7.74 11.52 24.20
CA ASP A 231 -6.67 11.05 25.10
C ASP A 231 -5.43 10.53 24.37
N LYS A 232 -5.53 10.41 23.07
CA LYS A 232 -4.48 9.82 22.25
C LYS A 232 -3.30 10.77 22.12
N THR A 233 -2.13 10.30 22.53
CA THR A 233 -0.88 10.96 22.23
C THR A 233 -0.47 10.62 20.81
N ALA A 234 -0.04 11.60 20.03
CA ALA A 234 0.52 11.36 18.69
C ALA A 234 1.85 10.62 18.82
N LEU A 235 1.78 9.28 18.87
CA LEU A 235 2.92 8.41 19.12
C LEU A 235 4.09 8.68 18.16
N TRP A 236 3.77 8.96 16.91
CA TRP A 236 4.74 9.27 15.86
C TRP A 236 5.51 10.60 16.06
N ARG A 237 5.03 11.46 16.97
CA ARG A 237 5.67 12.73 17.33
C ARG A 237 6.57 12.61 18.56
N GLN A 238 6.52 11.50 19.27
CA GLN A 238 7.40 11.22 20.40
C GLN A 238 8.79 10.79 19.93
N SER A 239 9.77 10.91 20.80
CA SER A 239 11.09 10.32 20.54
C SER A 239 11.00 8.80 20.50
N GLU A 240 11.63 8.14 19.53
CA GLU A 240 11.69 6.68 19.44
C GLU A 240 12.17 6.03 20.75
N LYS A 241 13.01 6.74 21.52
CA LYS A 241 13.55 6.24 22.81
C LYS A 241 12.54 6.25 23.95
N GLU A 242 11.47 7.04 23.83
CA GLU A 242 10.44 7.20 24.86
C GLU A 242 9.25 6.27 24.64
N VAL A 243 9.12 5.71 23.45
CA VAL A 243 8.01 4.83 23.08
C VAL A 243 8.38 3.37 23.33
N THR A 244 7.54 2.66 24.08
CA THR A 244 7.74 1.23 24.36
C THR A 244 7.26 0.36 23.21
N GLU A 245 7.76 -0.88 23.15
CA GLU A 245 7.33 -1.86 22.15
C GLU A 245 5.83 -2.15 22.25
N GLU A 246 5.27 -2.21 23.45
CA GLU A 246 3.84 -2.40 23.70
C GLU A 246 3.01 -1.26 23.10
N GLN A 247 3.43 -0.01 23.29
CA GLN A 247 2.76 1.15 22.70
C GLN A 247 2.79 1.11 21.16
N TYR A 248 3.89 0.65 20.55
CA TYR A 248 3.92 0.45 19.09
C TYR A 248 2.93 -0.60 18.63
N LYS A 249 2.81 -1.72 19.33
CA LYS A 249 1.86 -2.81 19.01
C LYS A 249 0.41 -2.37 19.19
N ASP A 250 0.11 -1.71 20.31
CA ASP A 250 -1.23 -1.18 20.58
C ASP A 250 -1.65 -0.15 19.51
N PHE A 251 -0.74 0.73 19.13
CA PHE A 251 -1.02 1.71 18.10
C PHE A 251 -1.22 1.06 16.72
N TYR A 252 -0.45 0.01 16.39
CA TYR A 252 -0.67 -0.78 15.19
C TYR A 252 -2.10 -1.34 15.13
N ASN A 253 -2.57 -1.96 16.21
CA ASN A 253 -3.92 -2.52 16.28
C ASN A 253 -5.00 -1.45 16.07
N VAL A 254 -4.78 -0.24 16.60
CA VAL A 254 -5.71 0.89 16.43
C VAL A 254 -5.79 1.37 14.98
N ILE A 255 -4.66 1.43 14.25
CA ILE A 255 -4.64 2.00 12.90
C ILE A 255 -4.91 0.97 11.80
N SER A 256 -4.55 -0.31 12.02
CA SER A 256 -4.73 -1.39 11.06
C SER A 256 -6.09 -2.07 11.19
N HIS A 257 -6.72 -2.00 12.36
CA HIS A 257 -7.89 -2.79 12.76
C HIS A 257 -7.63 -4.30 12.71
N GLU A 258 -6.37 -4.71 12.83
CA GLU A 258 -5.92 -6.10 12.83
C GLU A 258 -5.61 -6.53 14.27
N ALA A 259 -5.85 -7.80 14.60
CA ALA A 259 -5.58 -8.34 15.93
C ALA A 259 -4.17 -8.91 16.07
N ASP A 260 -3.46 -9.09 14.97
CA ASP A 260 -2.11 -9.66 14.93
C ASP A 260 -1.05 -8.59 15.27
N GLU A 261 0.09 -9.04 15.79
CA GLU A 261 1.24 -8.15 16.00
C GLU A 261 1.94 -7.82 14.68
N PRO A 262 2.50 -6.61 14.51
CA PRO A 262 3.28 -6.27 13.33
C PRO A 262 4.58 -7.09 13.26
N ALA A 263 5.00 -7.45 12.05
CA ALA A 263 6.29 -8.12 11.85
C ALA A 263 7.47 -7.17 12.14
N ALA A 264 7.35 -5.92 11.71
CA ALA A 264 8.34 -4.88 11.93
C ALA A 264 7.68 -3.50 11.85
N TRP A 265 8.40 -2.47 12.32
CA TRP A 265 8.02 -1.07 12.15
C TRP A 265 9.25 -0.18 11.97
N SER A 266 9.00 1.01 11.47
CA SER A 266 10.00 2.07 11.41
C SER A 266 9.37 3.38 11.87
N HIS A 267 9.96 3.98 12.88
CA HIS A 267 9.60 5.30 13.41
C HIS A 267 10.69 6.28 12.99
N SER A 268 10.33 7.39 12.35
CA SER A 268 11.32 8.35 11.89
C SER A 268 10.80 9.79 11.90
N HIS A 269 11.70 10.71 12.20
CA HIS A 269 11.54 12.15 12.07
C HIS A 269 12.55 12.67 11.04
N ALA A 270 12.07 13.34 10.02
CA ALA A 270 12.90 13.99 9.02
C ALA A 270 12.88 15.51 9.25
N GLU A 271 14.05 16.07 9.48
CA GLU A 271 14.29 17.51 9.68
C GLU A 271 15.07 18.06 8.49
N GLY A 272 14.82 19.32 8.13
CA GLY A 272 15.57 20.00 7.07
C GLY A 272 14.73 21.00 6.28
N SER A 273 14.81 20.95 4.95
CA SER A 273 13.97 21.76 4.06
C SER A 273 12.50 21.40 4.11
N GLN A 274 12.18 20.24 4.67
CA GLN A 274 10.83 19.69 4.85
C GLN A 274 10.83 18.93 6.16
N GLU A 275 9.84 19.20 7.01
CA GLU A 275 9.68 18.53 8.29
C GLU A 275 8.48 17.61 8.28
N PHE A 276 8.72 16.33 8.62
CA PHE A 276 7.65 15.33 8.75
C PHE A 276 8.06 14.16 9.64
N TRP A 277 7.07 13.51 10.21
CA TRP A 277 7.18 12.27 10.98
C TRP A 277 6.54 11.13 10.22
N SER A 278 7.11 9.95 10.33
CA SER A 278 6.49 8.75 9.82
C SER A 278 6.62 7.60 10.83
N LEU A 279 5.53 6.89 11.03
CA LEU A 279 5.50 5.62 11.76
C LEU A 279 4.81 4.61 10.86
N VAL A 280 5.60 3.70 10.30
CA VAL A 280 5.14 2.71 9.34
C VAL A 280 5.32 1.31 9.88
N TYR A 281 4.36 0.43 9.61
CA TYR A 281 4.31 -0.94 10.06
C TYR A 281 4.26 -1.91 8.91
N ILE A 282 4.95 -3.03 9.08
CA ILE A 282 4.91 -4.19 8.20
C ILE A 282 4.05 -5.23 8.92
N PRO A 283 2.88 -5.63 8.41
CA PRO A 283 2.03 -6.63 9.02
C PRO A 283 2.72 -8.00 9.01
N SER A 284 2.38 -8.88 9.95
CA SER A 284 2.90 -10.26 9.99
C SER A 284 2.20 -11.19 9.00
N LYS A 285 0.96 -10.88 8.65
CA LYS A 285 0.13 -11.64 7.71
C LYS A 285 -0.41 -10.76 6.60
N ALA A 286 -0.78 -11.38 5.49
CA ALA A 286 -1.45 -10.68 4.41
C ALA A 286 -2.84 -10.21 4.84
N PRO A 287 -3.17 -8.91 4.77
CA PRO A 287 -4.52 -8.43 5.00
C PRO A 287 -5.52 -9.15 4.10
N PHE A 288 -6.69 -9.53 4.64
CA PHE A 288 -7.69 -10.34 3.92
C PHE A 288 -8.07 -9.78 2.55
N ASN A 289 -8.09 -8.47 2.41
CA ASN A 289 -8.49 -7.77 1.19
C ASN A 289 -7.33 -7.35 0.28
N ILE A 290 -6.08 -7.78 0.54
CA ILE A 290 -4.89 -7.31 -0.18
C ILE A 290 -4.94 -7.53 -1.70
N TRP A 291 -5.74 -8.51 -2.15
CA TRP A 291 -5.93 -8.87 -3.56
C TRP A 291 -7.14 -8.20 -4.21
N HIS A 292 -7.94 -7.43 -3.46
CA HIS A 292 -9.09 -6.72 -3.98
C HIS A 292 -8.71 -5.32 -4.46
N ASN A 293 -9.23 -4.92 -5.62
CA ASN A 293 -8.93 -3.60 -6.21
C ASN A 293 -9.40 -2.43 -5.35
N ASP A 294 -10.45 -2.63 -4.54
CA ASP A 294 -11.04 -1.62 -3.66
C ASP A 294 -10.48 -1.65 -2.24
N ALA A 295 -9.42 -2.44 -2.00
CA ALA A 295 -8.78 -2.47 -0.69
C ALA A 295 -8.18 -1.10 -0.36
N LEU A 296 -8.47 -0.61 0.84
CA LEU A 296 -7.77 0.56 1.38
C LEU A 296 -6.29 0.19 1.51
N HIS A 297 -5.44 0.85 0.74
CA HIS A 297 -4.02 0.63 0.72
C HIS A 297 -3.28 1.96 0.66
N GLY A 298 -2.81 2.40 1.77
CA GLY A 298 -2.10 3.66 1.89
C GLY A 298 -1.81 3.97 3.34
N LEU A 299 -1.14 5.08 3.54
CA LEU A 299 -0.86 5.59 4.87
C LEU A 299 -1.90 6.64 5.25
N LYS A 300 -2.23 6.68 6.54
CA LYS A 300 -3.01 7.79 7.09
C LYS A 300 -2.16 9.05 7.03
N LEU A 301 -2.69 10.08 6.39
CA LEU A 301 -2.01 11.36 6.28
C LEU A 301 -2.56 12.34 7.31
N TYR A 302 -1.64 12.93 8.05
CA TYR A 302 -1.87 14.05 8.96
C TYR A 302 -1.08 15.27 8.50
N VAL A 303 -1.58 16.44 8.79
CA VAL A 303 -0.87 17.70 8.69
C VAL A 303 -1.05 18.43 10.02
N LYS A 304 0.06 18.65 10.73
CA LYS A 304 0.06 19.26 12.08
C LYS A 304 -0.90 18.53 13.03
N LYS A 305 -0.80 17.18 13.09
CA LYS A 305 -1.65 16.29 13.89
C LYS A 305 -3.14 16.27 13.54
N VAL A 306 -3.57 17.01 12.51
CA VAL A 306 -4.94 16.96 12.00
C VAL A 306 -5.04 15.94 10.89
N PHE A 307 -5.99 15.04 11.02
CA PHE A 307 -6.26 14.00 10.03
C PHE A 307 -6.75 14.60 8.70
N ILE A 308 -6.12 14.17 7.61
CA ILE A 308 -6.45 14.59 6.25
C ILE A 308 -7.17 13.48 5.50
N MET A 309 -6.57 12.27 5.43
CA MET A 309 -7.15 11.13 4.73
C MET A 309 -6.60 9.78 5.25
N ASP A 310 -7.41 8.73 5.10
CA ASP A 310 -7.06 7.37 5.52
C ASP A 310 -6.15 6.63 4.53
N ASP A 311 -6.26 6.94 3.26
CA ASP A 311 -5.66 6.16 2.17
C ASP A 311 -4.93 7.09 1.22
N CYS A 312 -3.75 7.54 1.62
CA CYS A 312 -2.91 8.37 0.78
C CYS A 312 -2.05 7.50 -0.15
N LYS A 313 -2.64 7.13 -1.30
CA LYS A 313 -1.99 6.28 -2.33
C LYS A 313 -0.72 6.90 -2.92
N ASP A 314 -0.60 8.23 -2.86
CA ASP A 314 0.58 8.93 -3.36
C ASP A 314 1.84 8.70 -2.50
N LEU A 315 1.68 8.24 -1.25
CA LEU A 315 2.78 7.99 -0.33
C LEU A 315 3.42 6.60 -0.48
N LEU A 316 2.71 5.64 -1.09
CA LEU A 316 3.21 4.28 -1.27
C LEU A 316 2.91 3.76 -2.69
N PRO A 317 3.85 3.02 -3.29
CA PRO A 317 3.56 2.32 -4.54
C PRO A 317 2.68 1.07 -4.28
N PRO A 318 1.94 0.58 -5.30
CA PRO A 318 1.04 -0.57 -5.14
C PRO A 318 1.71 -1.85 -4.61
N TRP A 319 2.99 -2.06 -4.90
CA TRP A 319 3.75 -3.22 -4.42
C TRP A 319 4.14 -3.14 -2.91
N LEU A 320 3.84 -2.01 -2.24
CA LEU A 320 3.91 -1.85 -0.79
C LEU A 320 2.53 -1.69 -0.14
N ARG A 321 1.45 -2.07 -0.80
CA ARG A 321 0.06 -1.90 -0.32
C ARG A 321 -0.26 -2.62 0.99
N PHE A 322 0.60 -3.54 1.43
CA PHE A 322 0.49 -4.18 2.75
C PHE A 322 0.90 -3.25 3.90
N VAL A 323 1.69 -2.22 3.64
CA VAL A 323 2.19 -1.33 4.70
C VAL A 323 1.05 -0.54 5.31
N ARG A 324 1.07 -0.41 6.63
CA ARG A 324 0.14 0.42 7.41
C ARG A 324 0.94 1.48 8.14
N GLY A 325 0.29 2.57 8.54
CA GLY A 325 0.97 3.59 9.32
C GLY A 325 0.44 4.98 9.11
N VAL A 326 1.21 5.93 9.61
CA VAL A 326 0.89 7.36 9.58
C VAL A 326 2.08 8.16 9.06
N VAL A 327 1.76 9.23 8.34
CA VAL A 327 2.69 10.31 7.99
C VAL A 327 2.08 11.62 8.47
N ASP A 328 2.86 12.46 9.11
CA ASP A 328 2.43 13.78 9.60
C ASP A 328 3.43 14.83 9.16
N SER A 329 3.00 15.75 8.31
CA SER A 329 3.86 16.82 7.75
C SER A 329 3.53 18.18 8.33
N GLU A 330 4.58 18.97 8.62
CA GLU A 330 4.43 20.39 8.97
C GLU A 330 4.24 21.28 7.74
N ASP A 331 4.87 20.91 6.63
CA ASP A 331 5.07 21.78 5.47
C ASP A 331 4.18 21.45 4.29
N LEU A 332 3.37 20.38 4.36
CA LEU A 332 2.56 19.95 3.24
C LEU A 332 1.48 21.01 2.92
N PRO A 333 1.54 21.66 1.75
CA PRO A 333 0.51 22.59 1.34
C PRO A 333 -0.74 21.82 0.97
N LEU A 334 -1.84 22.16 1.61
CA LEU A 334 -3.16 21.64 1.30
C LEU A 334 -3.91 22.65 0.42
N ASN A 335 -4.84 22.18 -0.39
CA ASN A 335 -5.83 23.03 -1.03
C ASN A 335 -6.90 23.51 -0.02
N VAL A 336 -7.87 24.25 -0.49
CA VAL A 336 -8.95 24.82 0.34
C VAL A 336 -9.80 23.73 1.00
N SER A 337 -10.00 22.58 0.33
CA SER A 337 -10.73 21.40 0.86
C SER A 337 -9.86 20.51 1.77
N ARG A 338 -8.62 20.90 2.00
CA ARG A 338 -7.59 20.10 2.67
C ARG A 338 -7.30 18.77 1.98
N GLU A 339 -7.47 18.71 0.68
CA GLU A 339 -6.99 17.63 -0.15
C GLU A 339 -5.56 17.91 -0.63
N ILE A 340 -4.85 16.87 -1.00
CA ILE A 340 -3.46 17.00 -1.48
C ILE A 340 -3.45 17.65 -2.86
N LEU A 341 -2.56 18.61 -3.07
CA LEU A 341 -2.27 19.13 -4.39
C LEU A 341 -1.57 18.05 -5.23
N GLN A 342 -2.14 17.70 -6.37
CA GLN A 342 -1.56 16.74 -7.30
C GLN A 342 -0.14 17.19 -7.73
N ASN A 343 0.79 16.22 -7.87
CA ASN A 343 2.19 16.43 -8.26
C ASN A 343 3.01 17.32 -7.31
N ASN A 344 2.78 17.22 -6.01
CA ASN A 344 3.55 17.97 -5.02
C ASN A 344 4.93 17.32 -4.78
N LYS A 345 6.00 18.13 -4.93
CA LYS A 345 7.38 17.68 -4.65
C LYS A 345 7.59 17.18 -3.22
N ILE A 346 6.85 17.75 -2.24
CA ILE A 346 6.93 17.33 -0.84
C ILE A 346 6.43 15.90 -0.70
N ILE A 347 5.29 15.55 -1.30
CA ILE A 347 4.76 14.18 -1.31
C ILE A 347 5.76 13.22 -1.95
N THR A 348 6.37 13.61 -3.07
CA THR A 348 7.38 12.77 -3.74
C THR A 348 8.58 12.48 -2.82
N ASN A 349 9.05 13.48 -2.08
CA ASN A 349 10.17 13.32 -1.14
C ASN A 349 9.78 12.44 0.06
N ILE A 350 8.61 12.68 0.64
CA ILE A 350 8.06 11.85 1.73
C ILE A 350 7.94 10.41 1.26
N ARG A 351 7.37 10.17 0.07
CA ARG A 351 7.25 8.83 -0.55
C ARG A 351 8.60 8.12 -0.64
N LYS A 352 9.64 8.79 -1.17
CA LYS A 352 10.99 8.20 -1.28
C LYS A 352 11.54 7.82 0.09
N HIS A 353 11.38 8.69 1.07
CA HIS A 353 11.83 8.43 2.44
C HIS A 353 11.09 7.23 3.06
N VAL A 354 9.77 7.19 2.94
CA VAL A 354 8.94 6.10 3.47
C VAL A 354 9.28 4.77 2.82
N ILE A 355 9.39 4.71 1.49
CA ILE A 355 9.79 3.48 0.77
C ILE A 355 11.13 2.98 1.29
N LYS A 356 12.12 3.87 1.41
CA LYS A 356 13.43 3.50 1.96
C LYS A 356 13.32 2.92 3.38
N LYS A 357 12.54 3.56 4.26
CA LYS A 357 12.36 3.10 5.64
C LYS A 357 11.67 1.74 5.72
N VAL A 358 10.72 1.46 4.83
CA VAL A 358 10.08 0.14 4.73
C VAL A 358 11.09 -0.92 4.26
N LEU A 359 11.88 -0.63 3.21
CA LEU A 359 12.88 -1.56 2.71
C LEU A 359 13.99 -1.80 3.75
N ASP A 360 14.45 -0.76 4.46
CA ASP A 360 15.42 -0.88 5.56
C ASP A 360 14.85 -1.76 6.69
N ALA A 361 13.58 -1.62 7.05
CA ALA A 361 12.94 -2.44 8.08
C ALA A 361 12.83 -3.92 7.66
N LEU A 362 12.48 -4.20 6.40
CA LEU A 362 12.48 -5.54 5.83
C LEU A 362 13.88 -6.15 5.82
N GLN A 363 14.89 -5.40 5.39
CA GLN A 363 16.29 -5.85 5.39
C GLN A 363 16.78 -6.15 6.79
N ASN A 364 16.51 -5.26 7.76
CA ASN A 364 16.84 -5.49 9.16
C ASN A 364 16.20 -6.77 9.73
N MET A 365 14.95 -7.05 9.36
CA MET A 365 14.28 -8.29 9.75
C MET A 365 14.93 -9.50 9.10
N ALA A 366 15.26 -9.42 7.81
CA ALA A 366 15.95 -10.48 7.07
C ALA A 366 17.34 -10.81 7.62
N ASP A 367 18.07 -9.80 8.12
CA ASP A 367 19.41 -9.95 8.65
C ASP A 367 19.43 -10.46 10.11
N LYS A 368 18.46 -10.03 10.92
CA LYS A 368 18.43 -10.32 12.36
C LYS A 368 17.63 -11.57 12.71
N ASP A 369 16.56 -11.86 11.98
CA ASP A 369 15.67 -12.99 12.22
C ASP A 369 15.19 -13.61 10.90
N VAL A 370 16.06 -14.43 10.33
CA VAL A 370 15.84 -15.12 9.04
C VAL A 370 14.56 -15.97 9.08
N ALA A 371 14.26 -16.61 10.22
CA ALA A 371 13.07 -17.46 10.34
C ALA A 371 11.78 -16.63 10.28
N LYS A 372 11.73 -15.51 11.01
CA LYS A 372 10.63 -14.56 10.97
C LYS A 372 10.45 -13.95 9.57
N TYR A 373 11.56 -13.56 8.94
CA TYR A 373 11.53 -13.01 7.58
C TYR A 373 11.02 -14.03 6.55
N ASN A 374 11.48 -15.29 6.62
CA ASN A 374 11.04 -16.34 5.71
C ASN A 374 9.53 -16.67 5.90
N ALA A 375 9.02 -16.63 7.13
CA ALA A 375 7.59 -16.77 7.39
C ALA A 375 6.80 -15.60 6.78
N TRP A 376 7.26 -14.37 7.00
CA TRP A 376 6.69 -13.16 6.39
C TRP A 376 6.74 -13.22 4.85
N TRP A 377 7.85 -13.67 4.28
CA TRP A 377 8.02 -13.78 2.82
C TRP A 377 6.98 -14.70 2.18
N ARG A 378 6.58 -15.77 2.84
CA ARG A 378 5.54 -16.68 2.33
C ARG A 378 4.17 -16.02 2.26
N GLU A 379 3.90 -15.09 3.14
CA GLU A 379 2.62 -14.35 3.17
C GLU A 379 2.59 -13.19 2.15
N LEU A 380 3.66 -12.43 2.07
CA LEU A 380 3.68 -11.13 1.39
C LEU A 380 4.76 -10.98 0.31
N GLY A 381 5.65 -11.95 0.16
CA GLY A 381 6.74 -11.91 -0.81
C GLY A 381 6.27 -11.76 -2.25
N MET A 382 5.13 -12.38 -2.61
CA MET A 382 4.55 -12.24 -3.94
C MET A 382 4.15 -10.80 -4.25
N VAL A 383 3.63 -10.05 -3.26
CA VAL A 383 3.29 -8.63 -3.42
C VAL A 383 4.56 -7.78 -3.60
N LEU A 384 5.62 -8.10 -2.83
CA LEU A 384 6.90 -7.38 -2.94
C LEU A 384 7.57 -7.60 -4.30
N LYS A 385 7.45 -8.80 -4.89
CA LYS A 385 7.95 -9.12 -6.24
C LYS A 385 7.35 -8.23 -7.34
N GLU A 386 6.14 -7.71 -7.14
CA GLU A 386 5.53 -6.76 -8.08
C GLU A 386 6.39 -5.50 -8.29
N GLY A 387 7.21 -5.13 -7.30
CA GLY A 387 8.15 -4.01 -7.39
C GLY A 387 9.14 -4.11 -8.53
N PHE A 388 9.45 -5.33 -9.02
CA PHE A 388 10.41 -5.53 -10.11
C PHE A 388 9.92 -5.03 -11.47
N TYR A 389 8.62 -5.05 -11.73
CA TYR A 389 8.07 -4.55 -13.00
C TYR A 389 7.37 -3.21 -12.87
N MET A 390 7.05 -2.76 -11.64
CA MET A 390 6.40 -1.49 -11.39
C MET A 390 7.36 -0.35 -11.06
N ASN A 391 8.59 -0.66 -10.65
CA ASN A 391 9.52 0.36 -10.17
C ASN A 391 10.97 0.02 -10.54
N TRP A 392 11.68 1.00 -11.12
CA TRP A 392 13.09 0.86 -11.50
C TRP A 392 14.05 1.46 -10.44
N GLU A 393 13.53 2.23 -9.48
CA GLU A 393 14.37 3.01 -8.55
C GLU A 393 14.98 2.19 -7.40
N HIS A 394 14.39 1.03 -7.04
CA HIS A 394 14.75 0.24 -5.84
C HIS A 394 15.09 -1.23 -6.15
N LEU A 395 15.53 -1.51 -7.38
CA LEU A 395 15.78 -2.90 -7.80
C LEU A 395 16.90 -3.57 -6.98
N ASP A 396 17.95 -2.84 -6.63
CA ASP A 396 19.09 -3.42 -5.91
C ASP A 396 18.76 -3.74 -4.46
N GLU A 397 17.90 -2.94 -3.81
CA GLU A 397 17.37 -3.24 -2.49
C GLU A 397 16.42 -4.44 -2.56
N LEU A 398 15.52 -4.48 -3.54
CA LEU A 398 14.59 -5.58 -3.74
C LEU A 398 15.29 -6.91 -4.01
N LYS A 399 16.37 -6.92 -4.80
CA LYS A 399 17.17 -8.14 -5.06
C LYS A 399 17.67 -8.80 -3.77
N LYS A 400 18.09 -8.03 -2.77
CA LYS A 400 18.60 -8.55 -1.48
C LYS A 400 17.49 -9.17 -0.63
N LEU A 401 16.27 -8.70 -0.82
CA LEU A 401 15.09 -9.16 -0.09
C LEU A 401 14.49 -10.44 -0.65
N LEU A 402 14.81 -10.84 -1.88
CA LEU A 402 14.26 -12.04 -2.53
C LEU A 402 14.59 -13.33 -1.76
N ARG A 403 13.62 -14.22 -1.70
CA ARG A 403 13.76 -15.58 -1.16
C ARG A 403 13.12 -16.59 -2.11
N PHE A 404 13.76 -17.73 -2.28
CA PHE A 404 13.32 -18.78 -3.18
C PHE A 404 13.45 -20.16 -2.54
N GLU A 405 12.62 -21.10 -2.96
CA GLU A 405 12.94 -22.50 -2.83
C GLU A 405 14.03 -22.86 -3.84
N SER A 406 14.82 -23.89 -3.58
CA SER A 406 15.82 -24.38 -4.52
C SER A 406 15.93 -25.89 -4.50
N THR A 407 16.73 -26.44 -5.39
CA THR A 407 17.04 -27.88 -5.41
C THR A 407 17.87 -28.35 -4.21
N LYS A 408 18.42 -27.43 -3.43
CA LYS A 408 19.21 -27.70 -2.20
C LYS A 408 18.48 -27.30 -0.92
N THR A 409 17.26 -26.75 -1.02
CA THR A 409 16.44 -26.44 0.17
C THR A 409 15.49 -27.62 0.45
N GLU A 410 15.32 -27.93 1.74
CA GLU A 410 14.41 -28.97 2.22
C GLU A 410 13.25 -28.37 3.02
N GLY A 411 12.09 -29.00 2.95
CA GLY A 411 10.90 -28.57 3.67
C GLY A 411 10.50 -27.15 3.31
N ASP A 412 10.46 -26.31 4.35
CA ASP A 412 10.11 -24.89 4.24
C ASP A 412 11.30 -23.94 4.16
N ALA A 413 12.50 -24.44 3.96
CA ALA A 413 13.67 -23.58 3.87
C ALA A 413 13.66 -22.75 2.57
N LEU A 414 14.07 -21.49 2.70
CA LEU A 414 14.24 -20.58 1.58
C LEU A 414 15.70 -20.14 1.49
N VAL A 415 16.14 -19.75 0.31
CA VAL A 415 17.48 -19.24 0.03
C VAL A 415 17.40 -17.81 -0.49
N SER A 416 18.30 -16.95 -0.04
CA SER A 416 18.55 -15.64 -0.63
C SER A 416 19.49 -15.76 -1.84
N LEU A 417 19.53 -14.72 -2.67
CA LEU A 417 20.49 -14.69 -3.80
C LEU A 417 21.95 -14.66 -3.32
N ASP A 418 22.24 -13.97 -2.21
CA ASP A 418 23.57 -13.96 -1.60
C ASP A 418 24.02 -15.34 -1.13
N GLU A 419 23.11 -16.11 -0.50
CA GLU A 419 23.40 -17.49 -0.06
C GLU A 419 23.58 -18.42 -1.26
N TYR A 420 22.78 -18.26 -2.31
CA TYR A 420 22.93 -19.02 -3.53
C TYR A 420 24.31 -18.79 -4.15
N VAL A 421 24.72 -17.53 -4.35
CA VAL A 421 26.01 -17.17 -4.94
C VAL A 421 27.17 -17.69 -4.10
N LYS A 422 27.09 -17.64 -2.76
CA LYS A 422 28.12 -18.22 -1.86
C LYS A 422 28.25 -19.73 -1.97
N ARG A 423 27.19 -20.44 -2.38
CA ARG A 423 27.16 -21.91 -2.54
C ARG A 423 27.45 -22.38 -3.95
N MET A 424 27.63 -21.44 -4.90
CA MET A 424 27.98 -21.79 -6.28
C MET A 424 29.30 -22.54 -6.32
N PRO A 425 29.39 -23.69 -7.04
CA PRO A 425 30.64 -24.36 -7.31
C PRO A 425 31.61 -23.48 -8.09
N GLU A 426 32.92 -23.75 -7.93
CA GLU A 426 33.94 -23.10 -8.73
C GLU A 426 33.69 -23.36 -10.23
N GLY A 427 33.76 -22.31 -11.06
CA GLY A 427 33.49 -22.39 -12.51
C GLY A 427 32.02 -22.10 -12.88
N GLN A 428 31.07 -22.10 -11.95
CA GLN A 428 29.70 -21.72 -12.26
C GLN A 428 29.61 -20.22 -12.56
N LYS A 429 29.09 -19.85 -13.75
CA LYS A 429 29.06 -18.45 -14.23
C LYS A 429 27.68 -17.82 -14.05
N GLU A 430 26.62 -18.62 -14.00
CA GLU A 430 25.22 -18.18 -14.06
C GLU A 430 24.43 -18.69 -12.86
N ILE A 431 23.39 -17.94 -12.52
CA ILE A 431 22.38 -18.33 -11.52
C ILE A 431 21.29 -19.09 -12.27
N TYR A 432 21.14 -20.36 -11.98
CA TYR A 432 20.16 -21.21 -12.63
C TYR A 432 18.80 -21.11 -11.95
N TYR A 433 17.75 -20.98 -12.75
CA TYR A 433 16.37 -20.98 -12.25
C TYR A 433 15.44 -21.75 -13.17
N LEU A 434 14.33 -22.19 -12.60
CA LEU A 434 13.21 -22.80 -13.30
C LEU A 434 11.92 -22.14 -12.82
N VAL A 435 11.07 -21.69 -13.76
CA VAL A 435 9.71 -21.26 -13.47
C VAL A 435 8.75 -22.38 -13.83
N GLY A 436 7.83 -22.70 -12.91
CA GLY A 436 6.91 -23.80 -13.17
C GLY A 436 5.80 -23.96 -12.14
N ASP A 437 4.93 -24.96 -12.36
CA ASP A 437 3.86 -25.29 -11.43
C ASP A 437 4.42 -25.78 -10.09
N LYS A 438 3.89 -25.27 -8.98
CA LYS A 438 4.36 -25.55 -7.62
C LYS A 438 4.43 -27.05 -7.30
N ASN A 439 3.50 -27.85 -7.83
CA ASN A 439 3.42 -29.29 -7.54
C ASN A 439 4.36 -30.12 -8.44
N ALA A 440 4.68 -29.63 -9.64
CA ALA A 440 5.49 -30.34 -10.63
C ALA A 440 6.97 -29.89 -10.65
N ILE A 441 7.26 -28.65 -10.26
CA ILE A 441 8.58 -28.03 -10.43
C ILE A 441 9.72 -28.83 -9.77
N LYS A 442 9.51 -29.40 -8.58
CA LYS A 442 10.54 -30.17 -7.84
C LYS A 442 10.93 -31.50 -8.50
N SER A 443 10.01 -32.08 -9.28
CA SER A 443 10.19 -33.33 -10.00
C SER A 443 10.40 -33.14 -11.51
N ASN A 444 10.64 -31.92 -11.96
CA ASN A 444 10.82 -31.63 -13.37
C ASN A 444 12.10 -32.29 -13.91
N PRO A 445 12.03 -33.04 -15.02
CA PRO A 445 13.18 -33.74 -15.64
C PRO A 445 14.34 -32.81 -15.99
N MET A 446 14.10 -31.55 -16.26
CA MET A 446 15.14 -30.57 -16.57
C MET A 446 16.16 -30.37 -15.43
N LEU A 447 15.81 -30.75 -14.19
CA LEU A 447 16.67 -30.63 -13.02
C LEU A 447 17.71 -31.77 -12.92
N GLU A 448 17.55 -32.87 -13.68
CA GLU A 448 18.34 -34.09 -13.51
C GLU A 448 19.84 -33.88 -13.68
N ALA A 449 20.24 -33.24 -14.79
CA ALA A 449 21.68 -32.99 -15.03
C ALA A 449 22.28 -31.96 -14.06
N PHE A 450 21.49 -30.96 -13.65
CA PHE A 450 21.94 -29.97 -12.67
C PHE A 450 22.19 -30.60 -11.31
N LYS A 451 21.25 -31.46 -10.86
CA LYS A 451 21.43 -32.23 -9.63
C LYS A 451 22.63 -33.18 -9.70
N ALA A 452 22.80 -33.88 -10.82
CA ALA A 452 23.92 -34.80 -11.02
C ALA A 452 25.28 -34.10 -11.01
N LYS A 453 25.35 -32.86 -11.51
CA LYS A 453 26.57 -32.01 -11.48
C LYS A 453 26.73 -31.18 -10.21
N GLY A 454 25.77 -31.28 -9.26
CA GLY A 454 25.80 -30.55 -7.98
C GLY A 454 25.46 -29.07 -8.08
N TYR A 455 24.92 -28.62 -9.23
CA TYR A 455 24.44 -27.25 -9.39
C TYR A 455 23.09 -27.05 -8.68
N GLU A 456 22.98 -25.92 -8.00
CA GLU A 456 21.72 -25.50 -7.39
C GLU A 456 20.86 -24.79 -8.43
N VAL A 457 19.55 -25.04 -8.42
CA VAL A 457 18.56 -24.36 -9.27
C VAL A 457 17.50 -23.72 -8.39
N LEU A 458 17.23 -22.44 -8.57
CA LEU A 458 16.15 -21.72 -7.92
C LEU A 458 14.81 -22.19 -8.50
N LEU A 459 13.83 -22.46 -7.63
CA LEU A 459 12.50 -22.93 -8.00
C LEU A 459 11.50 -21.78 -7.81
N MET A 460 10.97 -21.30 -8.91
CA MET A 460 10.08 -20.14 -8.96
C MET A 460 8.68 -20.60 -9.32
N SER A 461 7.76 -20.58 -8.35
CA SER A 461 6.41 -21.11 -8.52
C SER A 461 5.30 -20.08 -8.39
N ASP A 462 5.62 -18.81 -8.11
CA ASP A 462 4.63 -17.75 -8.05
C ASP A 462 4.30 -17.26 -9.46
N GLY A 463 3.01 -16.94 -9.70
CA GLY A 463 2.58 -16.45 -11.02
C GLY A 463 3.29 -15.16 -11.47
N ILE A 464 3.79 -14.36 -10.53
CA ILE A 464 4.51 -13.12 -10.79
C ILE A 464 5.98 -13.35 -11.23
N ASP A 465 6.55 -14.53 -10.99
CA ASP A 465 7.98 -14.77 -11.21
C ASP A 465 8.40 -14.57 -12.67
N GLU A 466 7.55 -14.94 -13.62
CA GLU A 466 7.81 -14.68 -15.04
C GLU A 466 7.97 -13.19 -15.36
N PHE A 467 7.14 -12.34 -14.76
CA PHE A 467 7.24 -10.89 -14.94
C PHE A 467 8.46 -10.34 -14.19
N MET A 468 8.72 -10.81 -13.00
CA MET A 468 9.89 -10.43 -12.22
C MET A 468 11.19 -10.71 -13.01
N MET A 469 11.30 -11.90 -13.62
CA MET A 469 12.48 -12.32 -14.37
C MET A 469 12.70 -11.51 -15.65
N SER A 470 11.71 -10.82 -16.18
CA SER A 470 11.90 -9.88 -17.29
C SER A 470 12.76 -8.67 -16.90
N SER A 471 12.80 -8.31 -15.62
CA SER A 471 13.59 -7.19 -15.07
C SER A 471 14.79 -7.67 -14.24
N LEU A 472 14.72 -8.86 -13.66
CA LEU A 472 15.78 -9.46 -12.87
C LEU A 472 16.72 -10.26 -13.79
N THR A 473 17.64 -9.56 -14.47
CA THR A 473 18.56 -10.18 -15.45
C THR A 473 19.89 -10.61 -14.84
N GLU A 474 20.29 -9.97 -13.73
CA GLU A 474 21.59 -10.23 -13.08
C GLU A 474 21.55 -9.93 -11.57
N PHE A 475 22.43 -10.58 -10.84
CA PHE A 475 22.72 -10.29 -9.44
C PHE A 475 24.24 -10.30 -9.21
N GLY A 476 24.77 -9.14 -8.81
CA GLY A 476 26.23 -8.93 -8.79
C GLY A 476 26.81 -9.05 -10.21
N ASP A 477 27.79 -9.93 -10.37
CA ASP A 477 28.43 -10.24 -11.66
C ASP A 477 27.82 -11.47 -12.38
N LYS A 478 26.76 -12.06 -11.82
CA LYS A 478 26.16 -13.30 -12.30
C LYS A 478 24.85 -13.03 -13.04
N LYS A 479 24.71 -13.56 -14.24
CA LYS A 479 23.46 -13.53 -15.02
C LYS A 479 22.53 -14.66 -14.59
N PHE A 480 21.25 -14.45 -14.75
CA PHE A 480 20.26 -15.50 -14.58
C PHE A 480 20.08 -16.30 -15.86
N HIS A 481 19.98 -17.61 -15.73
CA HIS A 481 19.73 -18.54 -16.84
C HIS A 481 18.52 -19.42 -16.54
N ASP A 482 17.51 -19.32 -17.41
CA ASP A 482 16.30 -20.17 -17.38
C ASP A 482 16.65 -21.55 -17.96
N ILE A 483 16.69 -22.56 -17.10
CA ILE A 483 17.02 -23.93 -17.54
C ILE A 483 15.95 -24.58 -18.44
N SER A 484 14.78 -23.95 -18.58
CA SER A 484 13.72 -24.41 -19.49
C SER A 484 13.90 -23.89 -20.92
N ARG A 485 14.87 -23.04 -21.17
CA ARG A 485 15.10 -22.38 -22.46
C ARG A 485 16.44 -22.79 -23.09
N GLY A 486 16.47 -22.79 -24.41
CA GLY A 486 17.71 -22.93 -25.20
C GLY A 486 18.55 -24.15 -24.86
N ASP A 487 19.84 -24.02 -25.07
CA ASP A 487 20.83 -25.03 -24.74
C ASP A 487 21.46 -24.73 -23.37
N VAL A 488 21.79 -25.77 -22.63
CA VAL A 488 22.52 -25.64 -21.37
C VAL A 488 23.98 -25.89 -21.66
N ASP A 489 24.80 -24.85 -21.49
CA ASP A 489 26.24 -24.95 -21.68
C ASP A 489 26.93 -25.35 -20.36
N PHE A 490 26.93 -26.65 -20.07
CA PHE A 490 27.74 -27.17 -19.00
C PHE A 490 29.21 -27.18 -19.45
N GLU A 491 30.16 -26.93 -18.53
CA GLU A 491 31.54 -27.28 -18.77
C GLU A 491 31.62 -28.80 -19.02
N LYS A 492 31.87 -29.17 -20.27
CA LYS A 492 31.96 -30.57 -20.74
C LYS A 492 33.41 -30.93 -20.99
N THR A 493 33.77 -32.11 -20.57
CA THR A 493 35.03 -32.71 -20.98
C THR A 493 35.05 -32.98 -22.49
N GLU A 494 36.20 -33.11 -23.10
CA GLU A 494 36.34 -33.47 -24.53
C GLU A 494 35.67 -34.84 -24.84
N GLU A 495 35.67 -35.75 -23.88
CA GLU A 495 34.97 -37.03 -23.99
C GLU A 495 33.45 -36.88 -24.01
N GLU A 496 32.89 -36.02 -23.13
CA GLU A 496 31.45 -35.72 -23.09
C GLU A 496 30.97 -35.05 -24.39
N LYS A 497 31.78 -34.15 -24.96
CA LYS A 497 31.48 -33.50 -26.25
C LYS A 497 31.42 -34.49 -27.40
N LYS A 498 32.43 -35.40 -27.48
CA LYS A 498 32.43 -36.45 -28.50
C LYS A 498 31.27 -37.40 -28.38
N ALA A 499 30.95 -37.86 -27.17
CA ALA A 499 29.80 -38.72 -26.92
C ALA A 499 28.48 -38.05 -27.31
N GLU A 500 28.35 -36.75 -27.08
CA GLU A 500 27.14 -35.98 -27.47
C GLU A 500 27.00 -35.89 -29.01
N GLU A 501 28.10 -35.61 -29.74
CA GLU A 501 28.08 -35.59 -31.20
C GLU A 501 27.81 -36.97 -31.81
N GLU A 502 28.38 -38.00 -31.28
CA GLU A 502 28.07 -39.38 -31.68
C GLU A 502 26.61 -39.74 -31.47
N ASN A 503 26.06 -39.40 -30.29
CA ASN A 503 24.63 -39.63 -29.99
C ASN A 503 23.72 -38.85 -30.93
N LYS A 504 24.03 -37.58 -31.27
CA LYS A 504 23.27 -36.83 -32.25
C LYS A 504 23.19 -37.53 -33.60
N GLY A 505 24.32 -38.11 -34.06
CA GLY A 505 24.38 -38.88 -35.30
C GLY A 505 23.54 -40.16 -35.21
N ILE A 506 23.72 -40.94 -34.15
CA ILE A 506 23.07 -42.22 -33.92
C ILE A 506 21.56 -42.11 -33.82
N PHE A 507 21.03 -41.11 -33.12
CA PHE A 507 19.61 -40.89 -32.89
C PHE A 507 18.91 -40.05 -33.95
N LYS A 508 19.60 -39.58 -34.97
CA LYS A 508 19.05 -38.71 -36.02
C LYS A 508 17.77 -39.28 -36.67
N GLY A 509 17.79 -40.54 -37.04
CA GLY A 509 16.65 -41.22 -37.68
C GLY A 509 15.43 -41.29 -36.76
N LEU A 510 15.62 -41.56 -35.46
CA LEU A 510 14.52 -41.53 -34.48
C LEU A 510 13.95 -40.10 -34.32
N CYS A 511 14.82 -39.09 -34.20
CA CYS A 511 14.38 -37.70 -34.08
C CYS A 511 13.54 -37.26 -35.27
N GLU A 512 13.97 -37.57 -36.50
CA GLU A 512 13.21 -37.27 -37.72
C GLU A 512 11.85 -37.99 -37.78
N ASN A 513 11.75 -39.26 -37.34
CA ASN A 513 10.50 -40.00 -37.29
C ASN A 513 9.55 -39.42 -36.22
N LEU A 514 10.02 -39.12 -35.03
CA LEU A 514 9.23 -38.47 -33.99
C LEU A 514 8.73 -37.08 -34.44
N GLN A 515 9.60 -36.34 -35.09
CA GLN A 515 9.27 -35.00 -35.63
C GLN A 515 8.11 -35.06 -36.63
N LYS A 516 8.14 -35.98 -37.58
CA LYS A 516 7.09 -36.17 -38.58
C LYS A 516 5.71 -36.44 -37.97
N VAL A 517 5.69 -37.24 -36.89
CA VAL A 517 4.43 -37.62 -36.22
C VAL A 517 3.90 -36.47 -35.35
N LEU A 518 4.79 -35.66 -34.76
CA LEU A 518 4.45 -34.60 -33.80
C LEU A 518 4.53 -33.18 -34.39
N ASP A 519 4.68 -33.03 -35.71
CA ASP A 519 4.96 -31.76 -36.40
C ASP A 519 3.96 -30.63 -36.08
N GLU A 520 2.69 -30.96 -35.82
CA GLU A 520 1.68 -29.96 -35.43
C GLU A 520 1.97 -29.34 -34.05
N ASN A 521 2.63 -30.07 -33.16
CA ASN A 521 2.76 -29.73 -31.74
C ASN A 521 4.16 -29.28 -31.33
N ILE A 522 5.21 -29.73 -32.05
CA ILE A 522 6.60 -29.46 -31.73
C ILE A 522 7.34 -28.78 -32.86
N LYS A 523 8.39 -28.01 -32.53
CA LYS A 523 9.26 -27.33 -33.48
C LYS A 523 10.34 -28.27 -33.97
N GLU A 524 10.92 -29.06 -33.09
CA GLU A 524 12.07 -29.90 -33.31
C GLU A 524 12.12 -31.05 -32.32
N VAL A 525 12.69 -32.19 -32.71
CA VAL A 525 13.10 -33.26 -31.80
C VAL A 525 14.62 -33.36 -31.83
N ARG A 526 15.24 -33.38 -30.65
CA ARG A 526 16.69 -33.48 -30.56
C ARG A 526 17.13 -34.34 -29.36
N VAL A 527 18.41 -34.72 -29.36
CA VAL A 527 19.03 -35.46 -28.24
C VAL A 527 19.29 -34.49 -27.09
N SER A 528 18.92 -34.90 -25.87
CA SER A 528 19.09 -34.10 -24.66
C SER A 528 20.51 -34.21 -24.06
N SER A 529 21.03 -33.10 -23.55
CA SER A 529 22.18 -33.05 -22.68
C SER A 529 21.83 -32.91 -21.19
N ARG A 530 20.53 -32.69 -20.90
CA ARG A 530 20.05 -32.40 -19.54
C ARG A 530 19.28 -33.54 -18.88
N LEU A 531 18.93 -34.59 -19.62
CA LEU A 531 18.24 -35.76 -19.09
C LEU A 531 19.22 -36.86 -18.65
N LYS A 532 18.89 -37.55 -17.55
CA LYS A 532 19.61 -38.71 -17.01
C LYS A 532 18.69 -39.91 -16.81
N ASP A 533 17.58 -39.71 -16.12
CA ASP A 533 16.65 -40.76 -15.73
C ASP A 533 15.37 -40.74 -16.56
N SER A 534 14.89 -39.60 -16.97
CA SER A 534 13.64 -39.46 -17.74
C SER A 534 13.87 -39.68 -19.24
N PRO A 535 12.84 -40.23 -19.98
CA PRO A 535 12.98 -40.50 -21.40
C PRO A 535 12.95 -39.25 -22.28
N CYS A 536 12.26 -38.22 -21.87
CA CYS A 536 12.08 -36.97 -22.64
C CYS A 536 11.67 -35.79 -21.76
N CYS A 537 11.85 -34.57 -22.30
CA CYS A 537 11.30 -33.33 -21.75
C CYS A 537 10.97 -32.33 -22.87
N LEU A 538 10.22 -31.29 -22.55
CA LEU A 538 9.93 -30.18 -23.46
C LEU A 538 10.77 -28.97 -23.11
N VAL A 539 11.40 -28.36 -24.11
CA VAL A 539 12.26 -27.18 -23.97
C VAL A 539 11.65 -26.02 -24.79
N THR A 540 11.69 -24.83 -24.26
CA THR A 540 11.26 -23.61 -24.96
C THR A 540 12.43 -23.07 -25.78
N SER A 541 12.18 -22.65 -27.03
CA SER A 541 13.19 -21.92 -27.83
C SER A 541 13.54 -20.60 -27.14
N GLU A 542 14.74 -20.08 -27.32
CA GLU A 542 15.20 -18.83 -26.68
C GLU A 542 14.25 -17.66 -26.91
N ASP A 543 13.75 -17.51 -28.13
CA ASP A 543 12.87 -16.40 -28.54
C ASP A 543 11.37 -16.68 -28.32
N ALA A 544 11.01 -17.85 -27.79
CA ALA A 544 9.62 -18.25 -27.62
C ALA A 544 9.08 -17.91 -26.22
N MET A 545 7.77 -17.70 -26.13
CA MET A 545 7.07 -17.54 -24.86
C MET A 545 7.14 -18.84 -24.06
N SER A 546 7.40 -18.72 -22.72
CA SER A 546 7.39 -19.90 -21.83
C SER A 546 5.98 -20.51 -21.72
N ALA A 547 5.92 -21.79 -21.31
CA ALA A 547 4.67 -22.46 -21.06
C ALA A 547 3.84 -21.78 -19.97
N GLN A 548 4.52 -21.25 -18.94
CA GLN A 548 3.88 -20.53 -17.84
C GLN A 548 3.29 -19.19 -18.30
N MET A 549 4.04 -18.41 -19.07
CA MET A 549 3.56 -17.13 -19.63
C MET A 549 2.36 -17.36 -20.55
N GLU A 550 2.41 -18.39 -21.39
CA GLU A 550 1.30 -18.74 -22.28
C GLU A 550 0.01 -19.09 -21.50
N ARG A 551 0.14 -19.87 -20.41
CA ARG A 551 -1.00 -20.19 -19.52
C ARG A 551 -1.58 -18.95 -18.87
N MET A 552 -0.73 -18.08 -18.38
CA MET A 552 -1.11 -16.85 -17.69
C MET A 552 -1.82 -15.85 -18.62
N MET A 553 -1.31 -15.65 -19.83
CA MET A 553 -1.97 -14.81 -20.82
C MET A 553 -3.34 -15.37 -21.25
N LYS A 554 -3.48 -16.69 -21.38
CA LYS A 554 -4.78 -17.33 -21.62
C LYS A 554 -5.75 -17.11 -20.46
N ALA A 555 -5.29 -17.25 -19.21
CA ALA A 555 -6.08 -16.98 -18.03
C ALA A 555 -6.55 -15.52 -17.94
N MET A 556 -5.73 -14.56 -18.41
CA MET A 556 -6.07 -13.15 -18.54
C MET A 556 -7.03 -12.83 -19.71
N GLY A 557 -7.51 -13.86 -20.45
CA GLY A 557 -8.51 -13.69 -21.51
C GLY A 557 -7.95 -13.40 -22.89
N GLN A 558 -6.63 -13.45 -23.10
CA GLN A 558 -6.03 -13.33 -24.42
C GLN A 558 -6.24 -14.60 -25.25
N LYS A 559 -7.21 -14.58 -26.15
CA LYS A 559 -7.62 -15.77 -26.95
C LYS A 559 -6.74 -16.03 -28.19
N ASN A 560 -6.04 -15.04 -28.71
CA ASN A 560 -5.30 -15.09 -29.99
C ASN A 560 -3.79 -15.12 -29.79
N LEU A 561 -3.29 -15.88 -28.84
CA LEU A 561 -1.85 -16.04 -28.67
C LEU A 561 -1.31 -17.00 -29.75
N PRO A 562 -0.15 -16.68 -30.37
CA PRO A 562 0.54 -17.62 -31.23
C PRO A 562 0.94 -18.85 -30.41
N LYS A 563 0.59 -20.05 -30.87
CA LYS A 563 1.04 -21.28 -30.21
C LYS A 563 2.56 -21.40 -30.41
N SER A 564 3.30 -21.30 -29.32
CA SER A 564 4.74 -21.55 -29.35
C SER A 564 4.96 -23.07 -29.42
N LYS A 565 5.50 -23.57 -30.54
CA LYS A 565 5.91 -24.97 -30.64
C LYS A 565 7.14 -25.19 -29.76
N ARG A 566 7.13 -26.25 -28.94
CA ARG A 566 8.23 -26.65 -28.07
C ARG A 566 9.26 -27.50 -28.83
N ILE A 567 10.43 -27.67 -28.24
CA ILE A 567 11.45 -28.63 -28.66
C ILE A 567 11.30 -29.86 -27.77
N LEU A 568 11.15 -31.03 -28.35
CA LEU A 568 11.14 -32.30 -27.60
C LEU A 568 12.59 -32.81 -27.50
N GLU A 569 13.14 -32.86 -26.30
CA GLU A 569 14.42 -33.50 -26.04
C GLU A 569 14.21 -34.95 -25.60
N ILE A 570 14.98 -35.87 -26.19
CA ILE A 570 14.97 -37.30 -25.85
C ILE A 570 16.29 -37.72 -25.21
N ASN A 571 16.23 -38.63 -24.24
CA ASN A 571 17.39 -39.16 -23.54
C ASN A 571 18.00 -40.34 -24.29
N PRO A 572 19.20 -40.21 -24.86
CA PRO A 572 19.82 -41.28 -25.65
C PRO A 572 20.17 -42.53 -24.83
N THR A 573 20.33 -42.41 -23.52
CA THR A 573 20.68 -43.53 -22.63
C THR A 573 19.46 -44.21 -22.00
N HIS A 574 18.27 -43.68 -22.23
CA HIS A 574 17.05 -44.27 -21.66
C HIS A 574 16.60 -45.52 -22.45
N PRO A 575 16.26 -46.65 -21.78
CA PRO A 575 15.88 -47.92 -22.47
C PRO A 575 14.76 -47.77 -23.51
N ILE A 576 13.76 -46.91 -23.23
CA ILE A 576 12.68 -46.60 -24.19
C ILE A 576 13.25 -45.97 -25.47
N CYS A 577 14.14 -44.97 -25.34
CA CYS A 577 14.73 -44.28 -26.49
C CYS A 577 15.61 -45.21 -27.30
N GLU A 578 16.38 -46.08 -26.65
CA GLU A 578 17.17 -47.11 -27.33
C GLU A 578 16.31 -48.14 -28.08
N MET A 579 15.22 -48.59 -27.46
CA MET A 579 14.25 -49.47 -28.14
C MET A 579 13.65 -48.80 -29.38
N LEU A 580 13.21 -47.56 -29.25
CA LEU A 580 12.63 -46.80 -30.36
C LEU A 580 13.64 -46.50 -31.47
N LYS A 581 14.91 -46.30 -31.14
CA LYS A 581 15.98 -46.18 -32.11
C LYS A 581 16.10 -47.41 -32.98
N LYS A 582 16.13 -48.63 -32.36
CA LYS A 582 16.19 -49.91 -33.11
C LYS A 582 14.97 -50.08 -34.02
N LYS A 583 13.80 -49.68 -33.60
CA LYS A 583 12.60 -49.70 -34.44
C LYS A 583 12.69 -48.73 -35.63
N ALA A 584 13.21 -47.51 -35.37
CA ALA A 584 13.42 -46.53 -36.42
C ALA A 584 14.47 -46.98 -37.46
N GLU A 585 15.57 -47.62 -37.02
CA GLU A 585 16.59 -48.22 -37.88
C GLU A 585 16.04 -49.35 -38.74
N ALA A 586 15.10 -50.14 -38.18
CA ALA A 586 14.40 -51.22 -38.90
C ALA A 586 13.26 -50.72 -39.78
N ASN A 587 13.01 -49.43 -39.87
CA ASN A 587 11.84 -48.81 -40.50
C ASN A 587 10.48 -49.35 -40.00
N GLU A 588 10.41 -49.77 -38.74
CA GLU A 588 9.16 -50.19 -38.09
C GLU A 588 8.33 -48.99 -37.66
N ASP A 589 7.00 -49.16 -37.63
CA ASP A 589 6.08 -48.16 -37.09
C ASP A 589 6.32 -47.95 -35.59
N LEU A 590 6.46 -46.71 -35.15
CA LEU A 590 6.61 -46.36 -33.75
C LEU A 590 5.27 -46.45 -32.97
N GLY A 591 4.15 -46.61 -33.68
CA GLY A 591 2.80 -46.76 -33.07
C GLY A 591 2.42 -45.58 -32.18
N ASP A 592 1.94 -45.87 -30.97
CA ASP A 592 1.48 -44.85 -30.03
C ASP A 592 2.62 -44.20 -29.18
N TRP A 593 3.89 -44.60 -29.35
CA TRP A 593 5.03 -44.08 -28.58
C TRP A 593 5.27 -42.57 -28.73
N PRO A 594 5.18 -41.96 -29.93
CA PRO A 594 5.35 -40.50 -30.04
C PRO A 594 4.34 -39.73 -29.20
N LYS A 595 3.07 -40.13 -29.21
CA LYS A 595 2.01 -39.50 -28.40
C LYS A 595 2.20 -39.73 -26.91
N ALA A 596 2.67 -40.92 -26.51
CA ALA A 596 2.96 -41.23 -25.12
C ALA A 596 4.13 -40.36 -24.57
N LEU A 597 5.24 -40.25 -25.31
CA LEU A 597 6.37 -39.44 -24.92
C LEU A 597 6.00 -37.96 -24.85
N TYR A 598 5.30 -37.43 -25.84
CA TYR A 598 4.87 -36.04 -25.85
C TYR A 598 3.91 -35.71 -24.68
N GLY A 599 2.92 -36.59 -24.43
CA GLY A 599 1.99 -36.44 -23.30
C GLY A 599 2.70 -36.51 -21.94
N GLN A 600 3.67 -37.44 -21.79
CA GLN A 600 4.49 -37.52 -20.59
C GLN A 600 5.33 -36.26 -20.38
N ALA A 601 5.92 -35.71 -21.42
CA ALA A 601 6.72 -34.49 -21.35
C ALA A 601 5.85 -33.26 -20.98
N LEU A 602 4.61 -33.17 -21.50
CA LEU A 602 3.62 -32.14 -21.11
C LEU A 602 3.28 -32.22 -19.61
N LEU A 603 3.01 -33.44 -19.13
CA LEU A 603 2.68 -33.63 -17.69
C LEU A 603 3.86 -33.26 -16.80
N ALA A 604 5.08 -33.62 -17.19
CA ALA A 604 6.30 -33.30 -16.46
C ALA A 604 6.61 -31.79 -16.45
N GLU A 605 6.20 -31.05 -17.51
CA GLU A 605 6.27 -29.57 -17.56
C GLU A 605 5.18 -28.90 -16.70
N GLY A 606 4.14 -29.66 -16.27
CA GLY A 606 2.95 -29.14 -15.62
C GLY A 606 1.92 -28.54 -16.60
N SER A 607 2.05 -28.84 -17.88
CA SER A 607 1.09 -28.43 -18.92
C SER A 607 -0.09 -29.37 -19.03
N PRO A 608 -1.32 -28.88 -19.30
CA PRO A 608 -2.48 -29.74 -19.48
C PRO A 608 -2.34 -30.54 -20.79
N LEU A 609 -2.80 -31.80 -20.75
CA LEU A 609 -2.89 -32.63 -21.95
C LEU A 609 -3.98 -32.07 -22.88
N PRO A 610 -3.70 -31.87 -24.19
CA PRO A 610 -4.72 -31.43 -25.15
C PRO A 610 -5.89 -32.43 -25.26
N ASN A 611 -5.59 -33.73 -25.19
CA ASN A 611 -6.57 -34.82 -25.21
C ASN A 611 -6.19 -35.91 -24.18
N PRO A 612 -6.65 -35.80 -22.91
CA PRO A 612 -6.33 -36.81 -21.88
C PRO A 612 -6.78 -38.21 -22.23
N ALA A 613 -7.93 -38.37 -22.91
CA ALA A 613 -8.47 -39.68 -23.28
C ALA A 613 -7.57 -40.39 -24.32
N GLU A 614 -7.05 -39.65 -25.27
CA GLU A 614 -6.12 -40.19 -26.28
C GLU A 614 -4.80 -40.63 -25.66
N TYR A 615 -4.27 -39.84 -24.70
CA TYR A 615 -3.05 -40.18 -23.96
C TYR A 615 -3.24 -41.49 -23.16
N VAL A 616 -4.35 -41.59 -22.40
CA VAL A 616 -4.67 -42.80 -21.62
C VAL A 616 -4.82 -44.03 -22.55
N ALA A 617 -5.47 -43.90 -23.71
CA ALA A 617 -5.62 -44.98 -24.67
C ALA A 617 -4.26 -45.42 -25.25
N ALA A 618 -3.38 -44.46 -25.58
CA ALA A 618 -2.03 -44.75 -26.06
C ALA A 618 -1.19 -45.51 -25.01
N ILE A 619 -1.16 -45.02 -23.77
CA ILE A 619 -0.46 -45.70 -22.66
C ILE A 619 -1.03 -47.09 -22.40
N THR A 620 -2.36 -47.26 -22.39
CA THR A 620 -3.00 -48.56 -22.17
C THR A 620 -2.60 -49.58 -23.25
N LYS A 621 -2.55 -49.17 -24.52
CA LYS A 621 -2.10 -50.04 -25.62
C LYS A 621 -0.64 -50.46 -25.44
N LEU A 622 0.23 -49.50 -25.12
CA LEU A 622 1.67 -49.77 -24.89
C LEU A 622 1.88 -50.74 -23.72
N LEU A 623 1.21 -50.55 -22.61
CA LEU A 623 1.27 -51.44 -21.45
C LEU A 623 0.74 -52.84 -21.80
N THR A 624 -0.38 -52.96 -22.56
CA THR A 624 -0.93 -54.25 -22.99
C THR A 624 0.03 -54.98 -23.93
N ALA A 625 0.72 -54.27 -24.80
CA ALA A 625 1.73 -54.85 -25.69
C ALA A 625 2.97 -55.36 -24.93
N SER A 626 3.34 -54.76 -23.81
CA SER A 626 4.48 -55.17 -22.96
C SER A 626 4.20 -56.41 -22.10
N VAL A 627 2.93 -56.80 -21.93
CA VAL A 627 2.49 -57.99 -21.16
C VAL A 627 2.41 -59.23 -22.05
N LYS A 628 2.40 -59.04 -23.36
CA LYS A 628 2.46 -60.13 -24.35
C LYS A 628 3.91 -60.43 -24.70
#